data_928f84fda4e9feea33bb70bc0c3c7de7
#
_entry.id   928f84fda4e9feea33bb70bc0c3c7de7
#
_cell.length_a   1.000
_cell.length_b   1.000
_cell.length_c   1.000
_cell.angle_alpha   90.00
_cell.angle_beta   90.00
_cell.angle_gamma   90.00
#
_symmetry.space_group_name_H-M   'P 1'
#
loop_
_entity.id
_entity.type
_entity.pdbx_description
1 polymer ?
#
loop_
_entity_poly.entity_id
_entity_poly.type
_entity_poly.pdbx_seq_one_letter_code
_entity_poly.pdbx_strand_id
1 'polypeptide(L)'
;MKYADEIIVLSKGVQEYFKETYGRKTHFIPNSVNRPQLREANLITDKFGLKKDSYILFLGRLVPEKGIRYLVEAFKNVKTDKKLVIAGGSSDTDSFMEELKELAKDDDRILFTGFIQGTMLDELYSNAYIYTLPSDLEGMPLSLLEAMSYGNCCLVSDIPECAEVVEDKALIFKKADVQDLQEKLQDACDHPDEVDAHKKQAADFICKKYNWNEVVKETMLVSWTLNKMSSEVIKKLKI
;
A
#
# COMPACT_ATOMS: atom_id res chain seq x y z
N MET A 1 -12.10 -19.49 -15.32
CA MET A 1 -12.31 -20.07 -13.97
C MET A 1 -12.75 -21.52 -13.98
N LYS A 2 -13.52 -21.98 -14.96
CA LYS A 2 -14.04 -23.37 -15.03
C LYS A 2 -12.94 -24.46 -15.12
N TYR A 3 -11.74 -24.08 -15.53
CA TYR A 3 -10.62 -24.99 -15.82
C TYR A 3 -9.43 -24.84 -14.85
N ALA A 4 -9.52 -23.99 -13.82
CA ALA A 4 -8.49 -23.89 -12.79
C ALA A 4 -8.72 -24.99 -11.74
N ASP A 5 -7.70 -25.80 -11.45
CA ASP A 5 -7.75 -26.82 -10.43
C ASP A 5 -7.79 -26.18 -9.04
N GLU A 6 -6.88 -25.23 -8.76
CA GLU A 6 -6.82 -24.47 -7.53
C GLU A 6 -6.72 -22.96 -7.84
N ILE A 7 -7.20 -22.14 -6.91
CA ILE A 7 -7.20 -20.68 -7.04
C ILE A 7 -6.59 -20.09 -5.77
N ILE A 8 -5.58 -19.26 -5.94
CA ILE A 8 -4.99 -18.46 -4.85
C ILE A 8 -5.58 -17.05 -4.93
N VAL A 9 -5.95 -16.50 -3.80
CA VAL A 9 -6.47 -15.13 -3.64
C VAL A 9 -5.66 -14.38 -2.59
N LEU A 10 -5.60 -13.07 -2.74
CA LEU A 10 -4.72 -12.20 -1.94
C LEU A 10 -5.44 -11.53 -0.75
N SER A 11 -6.79 -11.58 -0.70
CA SER A 11 -7.57 -11.02 0.41
C SER A 11 -8.71 -11.96 0.81
N LYS A 12 -9.13 -11.85 2.07
CA LYS A 12 -10.27 -12.64 2.58
C LYS A 12 -11.59 -12.23 1.93
N GLY A 13 -11.76 -10.94 1.62
CA GLY A 13 -12.93 -10.45 0.90
C GLY A 13 -13.07 -11.11 -0.48
N VAL A 14 -11.98 -11.24 -1.24
CA VAL A 14 -11.97 -11.98 -2.51
C VAL A 14 -12.22 -13.47 -2.30
N GLN A 15 -11.72 -14.08 -1.24
CA GLN A 15 -11.99 -15.48 -0.91
C GLN A 15 -13.49 -15.72 -0.68
N GLU A 16 -14.13 -14.85 0.08
CA GLU A 16 -15.56 -14.94 0.36
C GLU A 16 -16.40 -14.69 -0.89
N TYR A 17 -16.05 -13.71 -1.69
CA TYR A 17 -16.69 -13.46 -2.99
C TYR A 17 -16.66 -14.68 -3.91
N PHE A 18 -15.53 -15.39 -4.02
CA PHE A 18 -15.42 -16.63 -4.82
C PHE A 18 -16.31 -17.75 -4.28
N LYS A 19 -16.38 -17.88 -2.96
CA LYS A 19 -17.22 -18.85 -2.29
C LYS A 19 -18.71 -18.58 -2.53
N GLU A 20 -19.13 -17.32 -2.35
CA GLU A 20 -20.56 -16.93 -2.47
C GLU A 20 -21.03 -16.89 -3.93
N THR A 21 -20.22 -16.30 -4.81
CA THR A 21 -20.62 -16.08 -6.21
C THR A 21 -20.50 -17.34 -7.07
N TYR A 22 -19.44 -18.12 -6.84
CA TYR A 22 -19.09 -19.26 -7.71
C TYR A 22 -19.13 -20.61 -7.02
N GLY A 23 -19.41 -20.67 -5.71
CA GLY A 23 -19.33 -21.90 -4.92
C GLY A 23 -17.91 -22.51 -4.90
N ARG A 24 -16.87 -21.72 -5.20
CA ARG A 24 -15.48 -22.18 -5.34
C ARG A 24 -14.70 -21.93 -4.05
N LYS A 25 -14.02 -22.98 -3.58
CA LYS A 25 -12.99 -22.82 -2.54
C LYS A 25 -11.73 -22.22 -3.18
N THR A 26 -11.07 -21.36 -2.45
CA THR A 26 -9.81 -20.73 -2.83
C THR A 26 -8.83 -20.77 -1.66
N HIS A 27 -7.53 -20.67 -1.94
CA HIS A 27 -6.48 -20.54 -0.95
C HIS A 27 -6.16 -19.05 -0.72
N PHE A 28 -6.29 -18.60 0.51
CA PHE A 28 -5.83 -17.25 0.88
C PHE A 28 -4.33 -17.31 1.15
N ILE A 29 -3.54 -16.79 0.22
CA ILE A 29 -2.09 -16.66 0.34
C ILE A 29 -1.76 -15.19 0.01
N PRO A 30 -1.53 -14.35 1.04
CA PRO A 30 -1.32 -12.92 0.85
C PRO A 30 0.05 -12.62 0.23
N ASN A 31 0.24 -11.39 -0.26
CA ASN A 31 1.56 -10.87 -0.56
C ASN A 31 2.39 -10.76 0.73
N SER A 32 3.70 -10.69 0.56
CA SER A 32 4.66 -10.58 1.67
C SER A 32 5.65 -9.46 1.45
N VAL A 33 6.33 -9.09 2.52
CA VAL A 33 7.35 -8.06 2.50
C VAL A 33 8.56 -8.52 3.33
N ASN A 34 9.74 -8.12 2.90
CA ASN A 34 10.97 -8.27 3.68
C ASN A 34 11.26 -6.97 4.43
N ARG A 35 12.01 -7.07 5.51
CA ARG A 35 12.56 -5.89 6.16
C ARG A 35 13.61 -5.26 5.25
N PRO A 36 13.41 -4.00 4.81
CA PRO A 36 14.34 -3.32 3.92
C PRO A 36 15.57 -2.79 4.68
N GLN A 37 16.59 -2.42 3.94
CA GLN A 37 17.67 -1.59 4.45
C GLN A 37 17.26 -0.12 4.36
N LEU A 38 17.19 0.55 5.49
CA LEU A 38 16.90 1.98 5.55
C LEU A 38 18.03 2.79 4.89
N ARG A 39 17.65 3.89 4.23
CA ARG A 39 18.55 4.80 3.52
C ARG A 39 18.44 6.22 4.08
N GLU A 40 19.54 6.92 4.12
CA GLU A 40 19.54 8.37 4.37
C GLU A 40 19.03 9.11 3.14
N ALA A 41 18.51 10.33 3.36
CA ALA A 41 18.02 11.19 2.30
C ALA A 41 19.18 11.87 1.56
N ASN A 42 19.64 11.29 0.46
CA ASN A 42 20.71 11.82 -0.39
C ASN A 42 20.16 12.20 -1.78
N LEU A 43 19.78 11.21 -2.59
CA LEU A 43 19.26 11.44 -3.95
C LEU A 43 17.98 12.24 -3.95
N ILE A 44 17.09 12.00 -2.99
CA ILE A 44 15.84 12.76 -2.87
C ILE A 44 16.09 14.21 -2.39
N THR A 45 17.15 14.41 -1.62
CA THR A 45 17.57 15.78 -1.23
C THR A 45 18.13 16.52 -2.43
N ASP A 46 19.04 15.91 -3.16
CA ASP A 46 19.69 16.55 -4.33
C ASP A 46 18.66 16.87 -5.43
N LYS A 47 17.72 15.98 -5.68
CA LYS A 47 16.78 16.13 -6.79
C LYS A 47 15.53 16.95 -6.43
N PHE A 48 15.02 16.82 -5.21
CA PHE A 48 13.71 17.35 -4.81
C PHE A 48 13.76 18.25 -3.58
N GLY A 49 14.93 18.39 -2.94
CA GLY A 49 15.07 19.15 -1.69
C GLY A 49 14.37 18.51 -0.49
N LEU A 50 14.11 17.19 -0.54
CA LEU A 50 13.43 16.45 0.52
C LEU A 50 14.42 16.01 1.60
N LYS A 51 14.00 16.12 2.86
CA LYS A 51 14.76 15.69 4.04
C LYS A 51 13.92 14.71 4.86
N LYS A 52 14.57 14.04 5.78
CA LYS A 52 13.87 13.16 6.73
C LYS A 52 12.75 13.92 7.44
N ASP A 53 11.58 13.29 7.51
CA ASP A 53 10.36 13.78 8.15
C ASP A 53 9.81 15.12 7.59
N SER A 54 10.30 15.56 6.41
CA SER A 54 9.85 16.80 5.77
C SER A 54 8.68 16.64 4.82
N TYR A 55 8.12 15.43 4.65
CA TYR A 55 7.05 15.19 3.69
C TYR A 55 6.12 14.05 4.07
N ILE A 56 4.89 14.17 3.57
CA ILE A 56 3.86 13.13 3.53
C ILE A 56 3.99 12.44 2.18
N LEU A 57 4.04 11.11 2.14
CA LEU A 57 4.28 10.34 0.93
C LEU A 57 3.02 9.59 0.48
N PHE A 58 2.63 9.77 -0.76
CA PHE A 58 1.83 8.81 -1.53
C PHE A 58 2.72 8.14 -2.57
N LEU A 59 2.61 6.82 -2.71
CA LEU A 59 3.33 6.07 -3.73
C LEU A 59 2.43 4.99 -4.35
N GLY A 60 2.27 5.05 -5.68
CA GLY A 60 1.45 4.10 -6.41
C GLY A 60 1.16 4.55 -7.84
N ARG A 61 0.35 3.77 -8.55
CA ARG A 61 -0.20 4.20 -9.85
C ARG A 61 -1.12 5.40 -9.65
N LEU A 62 -1.02 6.37 -10.54
CA LEU A 62 -1.88 7.55 -10.50
C LEU A 62 -3.16 7.27 -11.28
N VAL A 63 -4.12 6.64 -10.60
CA VAL A 63 -5.44 6.26 -11.13
C VAL A 63 -6.54 6.68 -10.15
N PRO A 64 -7.77 6.94 -10.62
CA PRO A 64 -8.84 7.49 -9.77
C PRO A 64 -9.12 6.69 -8.51
N GLU A 65 -9.14 5.35 -8.59
CA GLU A 65 -9.41 4.46 -7.47
C GLU A 65 -8.39 4.51 -6.33
N LYS A 66 -7.24 5.16 -6.55
CA LYS A 66 -6.24 5.41 -5.49
C LYS A 66 -6.55 6.62 -4.63
N GLY A 67 -7.63 7.35 -4.90
CA GLY A 67 -8.12 8.45 -4.06
C GLY A 67 -7.18 9.65 -3.95
N ILE A 68 -6.24 9.82 -4.88
CA ILE A 68 -5.21 10.88 -4.82
C ILE A 68 -5.86 12.27 -4.86
N ARG A 69 -7.01 12.38 -5.52
CA ARG A 69 -7.80 13.63 -5.56
C ARG A 69 -8.18 14.06 -4.14
N TYR A 70 -8.70 13.14 -3.33
CA TYR A 70 -9.05 13.43 -1.92
C TYR A 70 -7.83 13.90 -1.12
N LEU A 71 -6.68 13.26 -1.35
CA LEU A 71 -5.44 13.61 -0.66
C LEU A 71 -4.96 15.02 -1.01
N VAL A 72 -5.00 15.40 -2.29
CA VAL A 72 -4.65 16.75 -2.74
C VAL A 72 -5.61 17.78 -2.15
N GLU A 73 -6.92 17.55 -2.21
CA GLU A 73 -7.94 18.44 -1.65
C GLU A 73 -7.80 18.60 -0.13
N ALA A 74 -7.61 17.52 0.60
CA ALA A 74 -7.41 17.54 2.03
C ALA A 74 -6.13 18.27 2.41
N PHE A 75 -5.00 17.96 1.75
CA PHE A 75 -3.70 18.52 2.08
C PHE A 75 -3.62 20.04 1.89
N LYS A 76 -4.29 20.61 0.90
CA LYS A 76 -4.34 22.07 0.67
C LYS A 76 -4.81 22.85 1.90
N ASN A 77 -5.62 22.24 2.76
CA ASN A 77 -6.14 22.85 3.97
C ASN A 77 -5.35 22.50 5.25
N VAL A 78 -4.35 21.60 5.15
CA VAL A 78 -3.50 21.23 6.28
C VAL A 78 -2.46 22.33 6.53
N LYS A 79 -2.36 22.77 7.78
CA LYS A 79 -1.38 23.75 8.22
C LYS A 79 -0.09 23.05 8.63
N THR A 80 0.87 22.99 7.73
CA THR A 80 2.15 22.32 7.94
C THR A 80 3.23 22.90 7.02
N ASP A 81 4.48 22.79 7.42
CA ASP A 81 5.66 23.07 6.60
C ASP A 81 6.11 21.89 5.73
N LYS A 82 5.46 20.73 5.93
CA LYS A 82 5.77 19.51 5.18
C LYS A 82 5.25 19.59 3.75
N LYS A 83 5.93 18.88 2.85
CA LYS A 83 5.46 18.70 1.48
C LYS A 83 4.55 17.49 1.36
N LEU A 84 3.64 17.51 0.37
CA LEU A 84 2.98 16.30 -0.11
C LEU A 84 3.74 15.80 -1.34
N VAL A 85 4.30 14.60 -1.24
CA VAL A 85 5.02 13.94 -2.33
C VAL A 85 4.14 12.86 -2.95
N ILE A 86 3.80 13.04 -4.22
CA ILE A 86 3.03 12.09 -5.02
C ILE A 86 3.99 11.42 -5.99
N ALA A 87 4.39 10.19 -5.65
CA ALA A 87 5.32 9.39 -6.43
C ALA A 87 4.58 8.30 -7.22
N GLY A 88 4.82 8.27 -8.53
CA GLY A 88 4.21 7.29 -9.44
C GLY A 88 4.00 7.84 -10.84
N GLY A 89 3.57 6.96 -11.73
CA GLY A 89 3.23 7.29 -13.11
C GLY A 89 1.76 7.04 -13.42
N SER A 90 1.25 7.66 -14.49
CA SER A 90 -0.04 7.29 -15.08
C SER A 90 0.06 5.88 -15.68
N SER A 91 -1.02 5.09 -15.63
CA SER A 91 -1.02 3.76 -16.25
C SER A 91 -1.58 3.76 -17.67
N ASP A 92 -2.58 4.60 -18.00
CA ASP A 92 -3.28 4.50 -19.29
C ASP A 92 -3.74 5.84 -19.87
N THR A 93 -3.82 6.91 -19.11
CA THR A 93 -4.21 8.23 -19.63
C THR A 93 -3.48 9.34 -18.88
N ASP A 94 -2.87 10.25 -19.63
CA ASP A 94 -2.25 11.46 -19.06
C ASP A 94 -3.29 12.42 -18.46
N SER A 95 -4.58 12.27 -18.84
CA SER A 95 -5.66 13.16 -18.42
C SER A 95 -5.86 13.23 -16.90
N PHE A 96 -5.79 12.10 -16.20
CA PHE A 96 -5.92 12.10 -14.73
C PHE A 96 -4.71 12.76 -14.05
N MET A 97 -3.51 12.57 -14.59
CA MET A 97 -2.31 13.24 -14.10
C MET A 97 -2.42 14.76 -14.32
N GLU A 98 -2.92 15.20 -15.47
CA GLU A 98 -3.13 16.62 -15.75
C GLU A 98 -4.17 17.23 -14.83
N GLU A 99 -5.27 16.51 -14.57
CA GLU A 99 -6.29 16.90 -13.59
C GLU A 99 -5.69 17.09 -12.19
N LEU A 100 -4.89 16.14 -11.72
CA LEU A 100 -4.23 16.23 -10.41
C LEU A 100 -3.27 17.42 -10.33
N LYS A 101 -2.50 17.69 -11.39
CA LYS A 101 -1.60 18.84 -11.46
C LYS A 101 -2.38 20.15 -11.45
N GLU A 102 -3.49 20.22 -12.18
CA GLU A 102 -4.36 21.41 -12.17
C GLU A 102 -4.98 21.63 -10.79
N LEU A 103 -5.41 20.57 -10.10
CA LEU A 103 -5.94 20.64 -8.74
C LEU A 103 -4.89 21.12 -7.74
N ALA A 104 -3.62 20.78 -7.94
CA ALA A 104 -2.50 21.10 -7.05
C ALA A 104 -1.79 22.43 -7.38
N LYS A 105 -2.09 23.09 -8.50
CA LYS A 105 -1.29 24.18 -9.07
C LYS A 105 -1.06 25.39 -8.14
N ASP A 106 -1.99 25.63 -7.21
CA ASP A 106 -1.96 26.78 -6.31
C ASP A 106 -1.28 26.47 -4.96
N ASP A 107 -0.71 25.26 -4.79
CA ASP A 107 0.00 24.85 -3.58
C ASP A 107 1.38 24.28 -3.94
N ASP A 108 2.42 25.07 -3.77
CA ASP A 108 3.82 24.73 -4.09
C ASP A 108 4.42 23.67 -3.17
N ARG A 109 3.71 23.29 -2.11
CA ARG A 109 4.08 22.18 -1.23
C ARG A 109 3.79 20.82 -1.86
N ILE A 110 2.97 20.74 -2.93
CA ILE A 110 2.59 19.48 -3.58
C ILE A 110 3.56 19.17 -4.72
N LEU A 111 4.28 18.07 -4.60
CA LEU A 111 5.33 17.65 -5.50
C LEU A 111 4.97 16.35 -6.22
N PHE A 112 4.93 16.35 -7.53
CA PHE A 112 4.83 15.16 -8.38
C PHE A 112 6.23 14.74 -8.82
N THR A 113 6.69 13.55 -8.39
CA THR A 113 8.04 13.08 -8.74
C THR A 113 8.11 12.30 -10.04
N GLY A 114 6.96 11.86 -10.57
CA GLY A 114 6.90 10.85 -11.60
C GLY A 114 7.26 9.46 -11.07
N PHE A 115 7.53 8.53 -11.97
CA PHE A 115 7.91 7.16 -11.62
C PHE A 115 9.30 7.13 -10.96
N ILE A 116 9.39 6.50 -9.79
CA ILE A 116 10.60 6.37 -8.99
C ILE A 116 10.88 4.89 -8.73
N GLN A 117 12.16 4.50 -8.75
CA GLN A 117 12.62 3.14 -8.48
C GLN A 117 14.03 3.08 -7.88
N GLY A 118 14.43 1.90 -7.41
CA GLY A 118 15.78 1.65 -6.87
C GLY A 118 16.07 2.47 -5.61
N THR A 119 17.29 2.89 -5.42
CA THR A 119 17.75 3.59 -4.21
C THR A 119 16.91 4.84 -3.89
N MET A 120 16.45 5.58 -4.89
CA MET A 120 15.60 6.75 -4.66
C MET A 120 14.24 6.38 -4.09
N LEU A 121 13.68 5.23 -4.47
CA LEU A 121 12.46 4.69 -3.87
C LEU A 121 12.70 4.29 -2.41
N ASP A 122 13.83 3.59 -2.13
CA ASP A 122 14.20 3.24 -0.77
C ASP A 122 14.36 4.48 0.12
N GLU A 123 14.98 5.55 -0.41
CA GLU A 123 15.10 6.83 0.30
C GLU A 123 13.76 7.48 0.57
N LEU A 124 12.81 7.47 -0.40
CA LEU A 124 11.47 8.03 -0.21
C LEU A 124 10.72 7.33 0.91
N TYR A 125 10.73 5.99 0.97
CA TYR A 125 10.11 5.27 2.05
C TYR A 125 10.83 5.48 3.39
N SER A 126 12.18 5.49 3.38
CA SER A 126 12.98 5.57 4.62
C SER A 126 12.85 6.90 5.36
N ASN A 127 12.50 7.97 4.66
CA ASN A 127 12.55 9.33 5.19
C ASN A 127 11.19 10.04 5.23
N ALA A 128 10.10 9.36 4.88
CA ALA A 128 8.76 9.95 4.95
C ALA A 128 8.33 10.20 6.39
N TYR A 129 7.63 11.30 6.62
CA TYR A 129 6.96 11.60 7.89
C TYR A 129 5.77 10.66 8.10
N ILE A 130 4.89 10.58 7.11
CA ILE A 130 3.74 9.67 7.05
C ILE A 130 3.63 9.14 5.62
N TYR A 131 3.26 7.88 5.49
CA TYR A 131 2.79 7.31 4.23
C TYR A 131 1.26 7.33 4.20
N THR A 132 0.66 7.80 3.09
CA THR A 132 -0.80 7.89 2.97
C THR A 132 -1.30 7.07 1.79
N LEU A 133 -2.32 6.23 2.03
CA LEU A 133 -3.00 5.42 1.00
C LEU A 133 -4.52 5.66 1.05
N PRO A 134 -5.04 6.66 0.32
CA PRO A 134 -6.43 7.08 0.38
C PRO A 134 -7.35 6.30 -0.58
N SER A 135 -7.03 5.05 -0.86
CA SER A 135 -7.67 4.25 -1.91
C SER A 135 -9.15 3.96 -1.65
N ASP A 136 -9.93 3.96 -2.72
CA ASP A 136 -11.31 3.50 -2.75
C ASP A 136 -11.42 1.98 -2.89
N LEU A 137 -10.42 1.37 -3.52
CA LEU A 137 -10.37 -0.06 -3.82
C LEU A 137 -8.94 -0.56 -3.86
N GLU A 138 -8.70 -1.70 -3.21
CA GLU A 138 -7.44 -2.44 -3.24
C GLU A 138 -7.70 -3.94 -3.36
N GLY A 139 -6.76 -4.66 -3.97
CA GLY A 139 -6.74 -6.12 -3.85
C GLY A 139 -5.95 -6.55 -2.61
N MET A 140 -4.66 -6.22 -2.62
CA MET A 140 -3.76 -6.24 -1.48
C MET A 140 -2.68 -5.18 -1.71
N PRO A 141 -2.65 -4.10 -0.93
CA PRO A 141 -1.82 -2.93 -1.23
C PRO A 141 -0.34 -3.17 -0.91
N LEU A 142 0.45 -3.61 -1.91
CA LEU A 142 1.89 -3.84 -1.75
C LEU A 142 2.63 -2.61 -1.24
N SER A 143 2.30 -1.42 -1.75
CA SER A 143 2.93 -0.18 -1.32
C SER A 143 2.69 0.16 0.16
N LEU A 144 1.58 -0.30 0.74
CA LEU A 144 1.31 -0.20 2.18
C LEU A 144 2.17 -1.17 2.98
N LEU A 145 2.29 -2.44 2.51
CA LEU A 145 3.20 -3.40 3.14
C LEU A 145 4.64 -2.87 3.13
N GLU A 146 5.08 -2.34 2.00
CA GLU A 146 6.40 -1.73 1.85
C GLU A 146 6.55 -0.55 2.81
N ALA A 147 5.65 0.42 2.79
CA ALA A 147 5.71 1.58 3.68
C ALA A 147 5.84 1.19 5.15
N MET A 148 5.01 0.25 5.62
CA MET A 148 5.11 -0.25 7.00
C MET A 148 6.42 -0.99 7.26
N SER A 149 6.97 -1.73 6.29
CA SER A 149 8.25 -2.44 6.44
C SER A 149 9.45 -1.49 6.60
N TYR A 150 9.38 -0.30 6.01
CA TYR A 150 10.34 0.78 6.23
C TYR A 150 10.15 1.50 7.58
N GLY A 151 9.11 1.15 8.35
CA GLY A 151 8.82 1.77 9.63
C GLY A 151 8.04 3.08 9.52
N ASN A 152 7.27 3.28 8.44
CA ASN A 152 6.42 4.47 8.33
C ASN A 152 5.18 4.35 9.23
N CYS A 153 4.79 5.48 9.83
CA CYS A 153 3.40 5.69 10.21
C CYS A 153 2.57 5.77 8.94
N CYS A 154 1.49 5.00 8.86
CA CYS A 154 0.60 4.99 7.71
C CYS A 154 -0.74 5.61 8.06
N LEU A 155 -1.33 6.36 7.13
CA LEU A 155 -2.70 6.85 7.17
C LEU A 155 -3.44 6.27 5.97
N VAL A 156 -4.48 5.46 6.23
CA VAL A 156 -5.17 4.69 5.18
C VAL A 156 -6.68 4.88 5.25
N SER A 157 -7.37 4.67 4.13
CA SER A 157 -8.83 4.61 4.12
C SER A 157 -9.33 3.38 4.86
N ASP A 158 -10.55 3.44 5.41
CA ASP A 158 -11.22 2.37 6.19
C ASP A 158 -11.77 1.22 5.33
N ILE A 159 -11.26 1.05 4.09
CA ILE A 159 -11.63 -0.10 3.28
C ILE A 159 -11.11 -1.40 3.91
N PRO A 160 -11.86 -2.52 3.77
CA PRO A 160 -11.49 -3.79 4.41
C PRO A 160 -10.07 -4.25 4.12
N GLU A 161 -9.60 -4.08 2.87
CA GLU A 161 -8.27 -4.49 2.43
C GLU A 161 -7.13 -3.73 3.13
N CYS A 162 -7.34 -2.44 3.41
CA CYS A 162 -6.38 -1.64 4.18
C CYS A 162 -6.48 -1.96 5.68
N ALA A 163 -7.70 -1.99 6.22
CA ALA A 163 -7.94 -2.26 7.64
C ALA A 163 -7.41 -3.65 8.06
N GLU A 164 -7.59 -4.68 7.22
CA GLU A 164 -7.04 -6.02 7.46
C GLU A 164 -5.50 -6.00 7.52
N VAL A 165 -4.85 -5.20 6.70
CA VAL A 165 -3.39 -5.08 6.68
C VAL A 165 -2.88 -4.43 7.94
N VAL A 166 -3.43 -3.29 8.31
CA VAL A 166 -2.85 -2.43 9.36
C VAL A 166 -3.33 -2.76 10.77
N GLU A 167 -4.52 -3.36 10.93
CA GLU A 167 -5.19 -3.57 12.21
C GLU A 167 -5.24 -2.26 13.03
N ASP A 168 -4.64 -2.25 14.22
CA ASP A 168 -4.52 -1.08 15.11
C ASP A 168 -3.16 -0.36 15.00
N LYS A 169 -2.35 -0.65 13.95
CA LYS A 169 -0.97 -0.18 13.80
C LYS A 169 -0.81 1.01 12.85
N ALA A 170 -1.92 1.59 12.39
CA ALA A 170 -1.91 2.75 11.53
C ALA A 170 -3.09 3.69 11.86
N LEU A 171 -3.03 4.90 11.34
CA LEU A 171 -4.13 5.85 11.37
C LEU A 171 -5.14 5.48 10.28
N ILE A 172 -6.42 5.62 10.58
CA ILE A 172 -7.50 5.30 9.64
C ILE A 172 -8.40 6.52 9.50
N PHE A 173 -8.79 6.81 8.25
CA PHE A 173 -9.80 7.80 7.93
C PHE A 173 -10.92 7.17 7.10
N LYS A 174 -12.08 7.79 7.11
CA LYS A 174 -13.26 7.32 6.40
C LYS A 174 -13.10 7.50 4.88
N LYS A 175 -13.28 6.41 4.14
CA LYS A 175 -13.17 6.35 2.68
C LYS A 175 -13.89 7.53 2.00
N ALA A 176 -13.21 8.17 1.05
CA ALA A 176 -13.71 9.28 0.24
C ALA A 176 -14.17 10.52 1.05
N ASP A 177 -13.84 10.60 2.34
CA ASP A 177 -14.15 11.74 3.20
C ASP A 177 -12.93 12.67 3.28
N VAL A 178 -12.96 13.74 2.48
CA VAL A 178 -11.87 14.73 2.40
C VAL A 178 -11.67 15.46 3.73
N GLN A 179 -12.76 15.72 4.45
CA GLN A 179 -12.68 16.43 5.72
C GLN A 179 -12.04 15.56 6.80
N ASP A 180 -12.45 14.30 6.94
CA ASP A 180 -11.85 13.37 7.89
C ASP A 180 -10.37 13.12 7.57
N LEU A 181 -10.02 12.98 6.28
CA LEU A 181 -8.63 12.87 5.84
C LEU A 181 -7.81 14.12 6.23
N GLN A 182 -8.36 15.32 6.02
CA GLN A 182 -7.73 16.58 6.41
C GLN A 182 -7.51 16.64 7.94
N GLU A 183 -8.53 16.31 8.73
CA GLU A 183 -8.46 16.31 10.19
C GLU A 183 -7.40 15.33 10.70
N LYS A 184 -7.33 14.12 10.14
CA LYS A 184 -6.31 13.11 10.48
C LYS A 184 -4.89 13.55 10.09
N LEU A 185 -4.73 14.18 8.93
CA LEU A 185 -3.43 14.74 8.51
C LEU A 185 -2.99 15.88 9.42
N GLN A 186 -3.92 16.78 9.79
CA GLN A 186 -3.62 17.90 10.70
C GLN A 186 -3.23 17.38 12.08
N ASP A 187 -4.04 16.47 12.63
CA ASP A 187 -3.79 15.84 13.94
C ASP A 187 -2.41 15.17 13.98
N ALA A 188 -2.07 14.41 12.96
CA ALA A 188 -0.76 13.80 12.84
C ALA A 188 0.40 14.82 12.72
N CYS A 189 0.18 15.98 12.10
CA CYS A 189 1.17 17.07 12.06
C CYS A 189 1.32 17.76 13.41
N ASP A 190 0.24 17.88 14.18
CA ASP A 190 0.20 18.54 15.49
C ASP A 190 0.72 17.62 16.63
N HIS A 191 0.65 16.29 16.45
CA HIS A 191 1.05 15.28 17.44
C HIS A 191 2.16 14.34 16.93
N PRO A 192 3.40 14.82 16.71
CA PRO A 192 4.49 14.01 16.15
C PRO A 192 4.87 12.81 17.02
N ASP A 193 4.64 12.87 18.31
CA ASP A 193 4.92 11.75 19.23
C ASP A 193 4.03 10.52 18.94
N GLU A 194 2.79 10.73 18.52
CA GLU A 194 1.87 9.66 18.11
C GLU A 194 2.33 9.03 16.79
N VAL A 195 2.77 9.85 15.83
CA VAL A 195 3.37 9.39 14.58
C VAL A 195 4.59 8.52 14.87
N ASP A 196 5.47 8.95 15.77
CA ASP A 196 6.66 8.20 16.17
C ASP A 196 6.31 6.88 16.89
N ALA A 197 5.24 6.86 17.68
CA ALA A 197 4.75 5.63 18.31
C ALA A 197 4.32 4.59 17.27
N HIS A 198 3.60 5.01 16.21
CA HIS A 198 3.24 4.14 15.09
C HIS A 198 4.48 3.67 14.31
N LYS A 199 5.42 4.56 13.99
CA LYS A 199 6.68 4.22 13.31
C LYS A 199 7.45 3.11 14.01
N LYS A 200 7.58 3.17 15.33
CA LYS A 200 8.36 2.21 16.14
C LYS A 200 7.85 0.77 16.05
N GLN A 201 6.57 0.57 15.80
CA GLN A 201 5.96 -0.78 15.79
C GLN A 201 5.67 -1.30 14.38
N ALA A 202 5.61 -0.43 13.37
CA ALA A 202 5.13 -0.76 12.04
C ALA A 202 5.93 -1.89 11.37
N ALA A 203 7.27 -1.77 11.33
CA ALA A 203 8.13 -2.72 10.64
C ALA A 203 8.11 -4.12 11.28
N ASP A 204 8.16 -4.19 12.61
CA ASP A 204 8.11 -5.46 13.33
C ASP A 204 6.77 -6.17 13.16
N PHE A 205 5.68 -5.41 13.23
CA PHE A 205 4.35 -5.92 13.02
C PHE A 205 4.17 -6.49 11.61
N ILE A 206 4.44 -5.69 10.57
CA ILE A 206 4.12 -6.07 9.20
C ILE A 206 5.00 -7.20 8.67
N CYS A 207 6.31 -7.19 8.98
CA CYS A 207 7.25 -8.23 8.55
C CYS A 207 7.01 -9.56 9.27
N LYS A 208 6.42 -9.53 10.47
CA LYS A 208 5.99 -10.74 11.18
C LYS A 208 4.68 -11.29 10.60
N LYS A 209 3.70 -10.41 10.33
CA LYS A 209 2.39 -10.78 9.82
C LYS A 209 2.43 -11.32 8.39
N TYR A 210 3.22 -10.69 7.53
CA TYR A 210 3.32 -10.98 6.10
C TYR A 210 4.77 -11.34 5.73
N ASN A 211 5.20 -12.55 6.05
CA ASN A 211 6.56 -13.00 5.78
C ASN A 211 6.62 -14.02 4.62
N TRP A 212 7.69 -13.97 3.85
CA TRP A 212 7.88 -14.83 2.69
C TRP A 212 7.96 -16.32 3.01
N ASN A 213 8.44 -16.72 4.17
CA ASN A 213 8.57 -18.13 4.53
C ASN A 213 7.20 -18.82 4.58
N GLU A 214 6.20 -18.14 5.17
CA GLU A 214 4.84 -18.67 5.22
C GLU A 214 4.19 -18.69 3.84
N VAL A 215 4.37 -17.63 3.02
CA VAL A 215 3.85 -17.58 1.64
C VAL A 215 4.42 -18.72 0.79
N VAL A 216 5.74 -18.93 0.84
CA VAL A 216 6.41 -20.02 0.10
C VAL A 216 5.89 -21.36 0.57
N LYS A 217 5.80 -21.59 1.88
CA LYS A 217 5.31 -22.84 2.47
C LYS A 217 3.88 -23.15 2.02
N GLU A 218 2.97 -22.18 2.15
CA GLU A 218 1.56 -22.34 1.73
C GLU A 218 1.45 -22.61 0.23
N THR A 219 2.20 -21.87 -0.61
CA THR A 219 2.21 -22.06 -2.06
C THR A 219 2.74 -23.44 -2.44
N MET A 220 3.79 -23.92 -1.78
CA MET A 220 4.33 -25.26 -1.99
C MET A 220 3.32 -26.35 -1.59
N LEU A 221 2.58 -26.17 -0.51
CA LEU A 221 1.54 -27.11 -0.09
C LEU A 221 0.42 -27.23 -1.13
N VAL A 222 -0.05 -26.12 -1.69
CA VAL A 222 -1.04 -26.12 -2.78
C VAL A 222 -0.50 -26.88 -3.99
N SER A 223 0.72 -26.57 -4.44
CA SER A 223 1.37 -27.24 -5.58
C SER A 223 1.59 -28.74 -5.35
N TRP A 224 2.00 -29.12 -4.15
CA TRP A 224 2.22 -30.53 -3.80
C TRP A 224 0.91 -31.33 -3.80
N THR A 225 -0.17 -30.76 -3.28
CA THR A 225 -1.50 -31.38 -3.29
C THR A 225 -1.98 -31.64 -4.72
N LEU A 226 -1.80 -30.69 -5.63
CA LEU A 226 -2.11 -30.83 -7.05
C LEU A 226 -1.33 -31.98 -7.70
N ASN A 227 -0.01 -32.02 -7.47
CA ASN A 227 0.85 -33.10 -8.03
C ASN A 227 0.46 -34.48 -7.52
N LYS A 228 0.09 -34.61 -6.25
CA LYS A 228 -0.36 -35.85 -5.67
C LYS A 228 -1.70 -36.30 -6.27
N MET A 229 -2.66 -35.42 -6.40
CA MET A 229 -3.96 -35.71 -7.05
C MET A 229 -3.78 -36.14 -8.50
N SER A 230 -2.95 -35.43 -9.28
CA SER A 230 -2.63 -35.83 -10.66
C SER A 230 -1.99 -37.22 -10.74
N SER A 231 -1.06 -37.53 -9.85
CA SER A 231 -0.42 -38.87 -9.79
C SER A 231 -1.40 -40.00 -9.44
N GLU A 232 -2.36 -39.75 -8.55
CA GLU A 232 -3.39 -40.71 -8.21
C GLU A 232 -4.39 -40.92 -9.34
N VAL A 233 -4.77 -39.86 -10.06
CA VAL A 233 -5.63 -39.93 -11.25
C VAL A 233 -4.95 -40.75 -12.36
N ILE A 234 -3.67 -40.45 -12.64
CA ILE A 234 -2.89 -41.20 -13.64
C ILE A 234 -2.81 -42.72 -13.26
N LYS A 235 -2.55 -43.02 -11.99
CA LYS A 235 -2.56 -44.44 -11.52
C LYS A 235 -3.91 -45.12 -11.66
N LYS A 236 -5.02 -44.40 -11.45
CA LYS A 236 -6.38 -44.97 -11.62
C LYS A 236 -6.76 -45.16 -13.09
N LEU A 237 -6.23 -44.36 -13.98
CA LEU A 237 -6.47 -44.45 -15.42
C LEU A 237 -5.65 -45.60 -16.07
N LYS A 238 -4.74 -46.28 -15.34
CA LYS A 238 -3.87 -47.36 -15.85
C LYS A 238 -3.08 -46.98 -17.11
N ILE A 239 -2.64 -45.76 -17.22
CA ILE A 239 -1.73 -45.28 -18.26
C ILE A 239 -0.31 -45.35 -17.72
#